data_c40f9577eeea15c538ea5ca10535ab78
#
_entry.id   c40f9577eeea15c538ea5ca10535ab78
#
_cell.length_a   1.000
_cell.length_b   1.000
_cell.length_c   1.000
_cell.angle_alpha   90.00
_cell.angle_beta   90.00
_cell.angle_gamma   90.00
#
_symmetry.space_group_name_H-M   'P 1'
#
loop_
_entity.id
_entity.type
_entity.pdbx_description
1 polymer ?
#
loop_
_entity_poly.entity_id
_entity_poly.type
_entity_poly.pdbx_seq_one_letter_code
_entity_poly.pdbx_strand_id
1 'polypeptide(L)'
;LPAQQEVFLQHDKNGTGGKDRVIMSNPGGTGRNNGTLRIGEVTETKDSFSVDWVEEKMFCPNNYAYSCLTKMKDGNMGLLYEHQNTIKFTAFNLEYIKDEVNLLSPTITSVTYKVEKTDDHAYTLPGDKYVITVKTDQNVTVQGTPKFRFMLNGKGRYANYVSGGNDDKELVFEYTVQKGDEG
;
A
#
# COMPACT_ATOMS: atom_id res chain seq x y z
N LEU A 1 -3.65 -3.58 34.76
CA LEU A 1 -3.24 -3.70 33.36
C LEU A 1 -3.81 -2.50 32.61
N PRO A 2 -3.05 -1.75 31.83
CA PRO A 2 -3.62 -0.73 30.98
C PRO A 2 -4.60 -1.41 30.02
N ALA A 3 -5.79 -0.85 29.86
CA ALA A 3 -6.79 -1.36 28.95
C ALA A 3 -6.20 -1.46 27.55
N GLN A 4 -6.06 -2.66 27.04
CA GLN A 4 -5.75 -2.91 25.64
C GLN A 4 -7.06 -2.76 24.89
N GLN A 5 -7.12 -1.89 23.91
CA GLN A 5 -8.30 -1.76 23.08
C GLN A 5 -8.19 -2.78 21.95
N GLU A 6 -9.11 -3.71 21.92
CA GLU A 6 -9.32 -4.64 20.83
C GLU A 6 -10.41 -4.09 19.94
N VAL A 7 -10.21 -4.14 18.63
CA VAL A 7 -11.19 -3.68 17.65
C VAL A 7 -11.55 -4.83 16.74
N PHE A 8 -12.83 -5.09 16.63
CA PHE A 8 -13.39 -6.13 15.77
C PHE A 8 -14.14 -5.50 14.61
N LEU A 9 -13.98 -6.07 13.44
CA LEU A 9 -14.76 -5.74 12.26
C LEU A 9 -15.34 -7.03 11.69
N GLN A 10 -16.66 -7.14 11.60
CA GLN A 10 -17.27 -8.20 10.81
C GLN A 10 -16.96 -7.96 9.33
N HIS A 11 -16.17 -8.84 8.74
CA HIS A 11 -15.70 -8.70 7.38
C HIS A 11 -16.66 -9.29 6.36
N ASP A 12 -17.13 -10.50 6.61
CA ASP A 12 -17.87 -11.28 5.62
C ASP A 12 -18.92 -12.12 6.33
N LYS A 13 -20.18 -11.91 5.96
CA LYS A 13 -21.29 -12.75 6.38
C LYS A 13 -21.45 -13.83 5.33
N ASN A 14 -21.28 -15.10 5.70
CA ASN A 14 -21.21 -16.25 4.80
C ASN A 14 -19.98 -16.22 3.86
N GLY A 15 -18.80 -15.86 4.36
CA GLY A 15 -17.55 -15.73 3.62
C GLY A 15 -17.17 -16.96 2.78
N THR A 16 -16.03 -16.91 2.13
CA THR A 16 -15.53 -18.01 1.29
C THR A 16 -15.52 -19.33 2.09
N GLY A 17 -16.38 -20.28 1.77
CA GLY A 17 -16.61 -21.48 2.57
C GLY A 17 -17.84 -21.43 3.48
N GLY A 18 -18.65 -20.36 3.44
CA GLY A 18 -19.92 -20.29 4.16
C GLY A 18 -19.79 -19.94 5.66
N LYS A 19 -18.62 -19.52 6.12
CA LYS A 19 -18.40 -19.09 7.51
C LYS A 19 -18.33 -17.58 7.62
N ASP A 20 -18.92 -17.03 8.66
CA ASP A 20 -18.77 -15.62 9.02
C ASP A 20 -17.34 -15.38 9.52
N ARG A 21 -16.78 -14.21 9.21
CA ARG A 21 -15.44 -13.83 9.60
C ARG A 21 -15.41 -12.50 10.33
N VAL A 22 -14.52 -12.43 11.31
CA VAL A 22 -14.19 -11.19 12.02
C VAL A 22 -12.71 -10.91 11.87
N ILE A 23 -12.37 -9.63 11.86
CA ILE A 23 -10.98 -9.17 11.89
C ILE A 23 -10.77 -8.43 13.19
N MET A 24 -9.66 -8.75 13.86
CA MET A 24 -9.24 -8.10 15.07
C MET A 24 -7.88 -7.43 14.87
N SER A 25 -7.73 -6.27 15.47
CA SER A 25 -6.47 -5.55 15.58
C SER A 25 -6.17 -5.31 17.05
N ASN A 26 -5.05 -5.80 17.54
CA ASN A 26 -4.62 -5.62 18.92
C ASN A 26 -3.09 -5.70 19.06
N PRO A 27 -2.52 -5.27 20.21
CA PRO A 27 -1.14 -5.61 20.56
C PRO A 27 -0.96 -7.13 20.70
N GLY A 28 -0.02 -7.71 19.95
CA GLY A 28 0.29 -9.14 19.99
C GLY A 28 1.41 -9.51 20.96
N GLY A 29 2.11 -8.51 21.50
CA GLY A 29 3.21 -8.69 22.44
C GLY A 29 2.85 -8.35 23.89
N THR A 30 3.85 -8.35 24.75
CA THR A 30 3.68 -7.92 26.14
C THR A 30 3.46 -6.40 26.20
N GLY A 31 2.37 -5.96 26.82
CA GLY A 31 2.00 -4.55 26.89
C GLY A 31 1.53 -3.99 25.54
N ARG A 32 1.92 -2.74 25.24
CA ARG A 32 1.52 -2.03 24.01
C ARG A 32 2.57 -2.23 22.92
N ASN A 33 2.76 -3.47 22.48
CA ASN A 33 3.77 -3.83 21.47
C ASN A 33 3.20 -4.77 20.42
N ASN A 34 3.84 -4.74 19.25
CA ASN A 34 3.62 -5.68 18.15
C ASN A 34 2.18 -5.71 17.66
N GLY A 35 1.78 -4.65 16.96
CA GLY A 35 0.46 -4.57 16.34
C GLY A 35 0.21 -5.77 15.46
N THR A 36 -0.85 -6.52 15.77
CA THR A 36 -1.18 -7.80 15.14
C THR A 36 -2.60 -7.75 14.62
N LEU A 37 -2.77 -8.23 13.41
CA LEU A 37 -4.05 -8.48 12.76
C LEU A 37 -4.37 -9.96 12.85
N ARG A 38 -5.63 -10.29 13.10
CA ARG A 38 -6.11 -11.67 13.15
C ARG A 38 -7.39 -11.84 12.36
N ILE A 39 -7.55 -13.00 11.75
CA ILE A 39 -8.81 -13.45 11.16
C ILE A 39 -9.39 -14.53 12.07
N GLY A 40 -10.62 -14.34 12.49
CA GLY A 40 -11.39 -15.34 13.22
C GLY A 40 -12.57 -15.84 12.40
N GLU A 41 -12.79 -17.14 12.39
CA GLU A 41 -14.01 -17.77 11.89
C GLU A 41 -15.03 -17.87 13.00
N VAL A 42 -16.24 -17.40 12.73
CA VAL A 42 -17.32 -17.34 13.70
C VAL A 42 -18.20 -18.57 13.55
N THR A 43 -18.43 -19.26 14.65
CA THR A 43 -19.45 -20.30 14.76
C THR A 43 -20.50 -19.83 15.73
N GLU A 44 -21.72 -19.67 15.22
CA GLU A 44 -22.89 -19.27 16.00
C GLU A 44 -23.90 -20.42 16.03
N THR A 45 -24.37 -20.74 17.21
CA THR A 45 -25.46 -21.67 17.45
C THR A 45 -26.57 -20.94 18.19
N LYS A 46 -27.72 -21.57 18.37
CA LYS A 46 -28.88 -20.97 19.09
C LYS A 46 -28.50 -20.48 20.50
N ASP A 47 -27.55 -21.15 21.15
CA ASP A 47 -27.24 -20.96 22.57
C ASP A 47 -25.75 -20.57 22.82
N SER A 48 -24.95 -20.47 21.78
CA SER A 48 -23.51 -20.19 21.93
C SER A 48 -22.92 -19.47 20.73
N PHE A 49 -21.79 -18.82 21.00
CA PHE A 49 -20.97 -18.12 20.03
C PHE A 49 -19.49 -18.45 20.33
N SER A 50 -18.72 -18.75 19.29
CA SER A 50 -17.28 -18.95 19.41
C SER A 50 -16.55 -18.34 18.21
N VAL A 51 -15.29 -17.96 18.43
CA VAL A 51 -14.39 -17.48 17.38
C VAL A 51 -13.13 -18.34 17.38
N ASP A 52 -12.87 -18.99 16.27
CA ASP A 52 -11.62 -19.73 16.05
C ASP A 52 -10.68 -18.81 15.26
N TRP A 53 -9.56 -18.43 15.91
CA TRP A 53 -8.53 -17.61 15.28
C TRP A 53 -7.70 -18.47 14.35
N VAL A 54 -7.90 -18.29 13.04
CA VAL A 54 -7.32 -19.14 11.98
C VAL A 54 -6.08 -18.55 11.34
N GLU A 55 -5.94 -17.22 11.40
CA GLU A 55 -4.79 -16.52 10.84
C GLU A 55 -4.35 -15.37 11.76
N GLU A 56 -3.05 -15.14 11.82
CA GLU A 56 -2.51 -13.94 12.47
C GLU A 56 -1.28 -13.40 11.74
N LYS A 57 -1.13 -12.09 11.74
CA LYS A 57 0.02 -11.40 11.20
C LYS A 57 0.43 -10.21 12.04
N MET A 58 1.69 -10.20 12.48
CA MET A 58 2.30 -8.99 13.02
C MET A 58 2.63 -8.05 11.87
N PHE A 59 2.00 -6.88 11.82
CA PHE A 59 2.20 -5.87 10.79
C PHE A 59 2.97 -4.63 11.29
N CYS A 60 2.97 -4.39 12.59
CA CYS A 60 3.60 -3.23 13.19
C CYS A 60 4.49 -3.66 14.38
N PRO A 61 5.81 -3.83 14.19
CA PRO A 61 6.72 -4.19 15.27
C PRO A 61 6.87 -3.03 16.26
N ASN A 62 7.24 -3.38 17.50
CA ASN A 62 7.43 -2.43 18.61
C ASN A 62 6.14 -1.74 19.05
N ASN A 63 6.24 -0.47 19.43
CA ASN A 63 5.19 0.30 20.08
C ASN A 63 3.92 0.37 19.22
N TYR A 64 2.83 -0.22 19.73
CA TYR A 64 1.51 -0.22 19.14
C TYR A 64 0.47 -0.13 20.25
N ALA A 65 -0.52 0.75 20.09
CA ALA A 65 -1.52 0.97 21.14
C ALA A 65 -2.95 0.95 20.56
N TYR A 66 -3.66 2.08 20.64
CA TYR A 66 -5.05 2.16 20.21
C TYR A 66 -5.16 2.02 18.69
N SER A 67 -6.24 1.36 18.26
CA SER A 67 -6.52 1.21 16.83
C SER A 67 -8.02 1.24 16.54
N CYS A 68 -8.36 1.49 15.28
CA CYS A 68 -9.73 1.47 14.76
C CYS A 68 -9.74 0.87 13.37
N LEU A 69 -10.54 -0.16 13.16
CA LEU A 69 -10.76 -0.82 11.88
C LEU A 69 -12.02 -0.30 11.20
N THR A 70 -12.00 -0.20 9.88
CA THR A 70 -13.17 0.11 9.07
C THR A 70 -13.13 -0.63 7.73
N LYS A 71 -14.29 -1.00 7.20
CA LYS A 71 -14.41 -1.51 5.83
C LYS A 71 -14.51 -0.34 4.86
N MET A 72 -13.65 -0.35 3.86
CA MET A 72 -13.60 0.68 2.83
C MET A 72 -14.54 0.33 1.66
N LYS A 73 -14.89 1.33 0.84
CA LYS A 73 -15.80 1.16 -0.30
C LYS A 73 -15.28 0.20 -1.37
N ASP A 74 -13.98 0.09 -1.52
CA ASP A 74 -13.28 -0.78 -2.45
C ASP A 74 -13.15 -2.24 -1.97
N GLY A 75 -13.70 -2.54 -0.78
CA GLY A 75 -13.63 -3.87 -0.18
C GLY A 75 -12.41 -4.12 0.71
N ASN A 76 -11.43 -3.23 0.70
CA ASN A 76 -10.29 -3.27 1.61
C ASN A 76 -10.69 -2.85 3.03
N MET A 77 -9.80 -3.08 3.97
CA MET A 77 -9.90 -2.61 5.34
C MET A 77 -8.96 -1.45 5.59
N GLY A 78 -9.46 -0.40 6.22
CA GLY A 78 -8.66 0.69 6.73
C GLY A 78 -8.37 0.48 8.22
N LEU A 79 -7.15 0.74 8.64
CA LEU A 79 -6.71 0.67 10.02
C LEU A 79 -6.03 1.98 10.40
N LEU A 80 -6.62 2.68 11.36
CA LEU A 80 -6.00 3.81 12.03
C LEU A 80 -5.41 3.31 13.35
N TYR A 81 -4.16 3.67 13.66
CA TYR A 81 -3.49 3.16 14.86
C TYR A 81 -2.40 4.08 15.39
N GLU A 82 -2.14 3.96 16.69
CA GLU A 82 -1.01 4.62 17.34
C GLU A 82 0.28 3.81 17.19
N HIS A 83 1.35 4.48 16.75
CA HIS A 83 2.68 3.93 16.66
C HIS A 83 3.72 5.01 16.98
N GLN A 84 4.59 4.79 17.96
CA GLN A 84 5.68 5.70 18.33
C GLN A 84 5.24 7.16 18.48
N ASN A 85 4.20 7.41 19.27
CA ASN A 85 3.61 8.75 19.51
C ASN A 85 3.05 9.43 18.25
N THR A 86 2.76 8.68 17.21
CA THR A 86 2.11 9.18 15.98
C THR A 86 0.85 8.38 15.69
N ILE A 87 -0.08 9.01 14.98
CA ILE A 87 -1.24 8.31 14.40
C ILE A 87 -0.89 7.92 12.97
N LYS A 88 -1.07 6.66 12.65
CA LYS A 88 -0.83 6.09 11.32
C LYS A 88 -2.11 5.51 10.75
N PHE A 89 -2.18 5.54 9.43
CA PHE A 89 -3.23 4.86 8.68
C PHE A 89 -2.59 3.89 7.69
N THR A 90 -3.17 2.70 7.58
CA THR A 90 -2.83 1.71 6.55
C THR A 90 -4.10 1.09 5.99
N ALA A 91 -4.04 0.64 4.74
CA ALA A 91 -5.10 -0.14 4.12
C ALA A 91 -4.55 -1.53 3.75
N PHE A 92 -5.37 -2.57 3.89
CA PHE A 92 -5.00 -3.94 3.59
C PHE A 92 -6.24 -4.75 3.18
N ASN A 93 -6.01 -5.92 2.61
CA ASN A 93 -7.06 -6.91 2.35
C ASN A 93 -6.82 -8.20 3.16
N LEU A 94 -7.68 -9.20 3.00
CA LEU A 94 -7.56 -10.46 3.74
C LEU A 94 -6.30 -11.26 3.38
N GLU A 95 -5.91 -11.23 2.13
CA GLU A 95 -4.74 -11.95 1.61
C GLU A 95 -3.46 -11.46 2.27
N TYR A 96 -3.41 -10.19 2.65
CA TYR A 96 -2.29 -9.65 3.43
C TYR A 96 -2.13 -10.35 4.80
N ILE A 97 -3.23 -10.62 5.51
CA ILE A 97 -3.16 -11.30 6.82
C ILE A 97 -2.75 -12.76 6.65
N LYS A 98 -3.20 -13.42 5.59
CA LYS A 98 -2.89 -14.82 5.27
C LYS A 98 -1.47 -15.05 4.73
N ASP A 99 -0.65 -14.03 4.61
CA ASP A 99 0.66 -14.09 3.95
C ASP A 99 0.65 -14.52 2.47
N GLU A 100 -0.54 -14.63 1.87
CA GLU A 100 -0.68 -15.00 0.46
C GLU A 100 -0.21 -13.90 -0.49
N VAL A 101 -0.23 -12.65 -0.05
CA VAL A 101 0.23 -11.49 -0.82
C VAL A 101 0.88 -10.45 0.11
N ASN A 102 2.00 -9.92 -0.31
CA ASN A 102 2.70 -8.83 0.40
C ASN A 102 2.05 -7.48 0.02
N LEU A 103 0.90 -7.16 0.61
CA LEU A 103 0.05 -6.02 0.20
C LEU A 103 0.30 -4.73 0.94
N LEU A 104 1.44 -4.53 1.48
CA LEU A 104 1.82 -3.19 1.87
C LEU A 104 2.23 -2.46 0.61
N SER A 105 1.73 -1.26 0.42
CA SER A 105 2.00 -0.32 -0.67
C SER A 105 3.09 -0.77 -1.66
N PRO A 106 2.82 -0.80 -2.96
CA PRO A 106 3.82 -1.23 -3.93
C PRO A 106 5.14 -0.52 -3.68
N THR A 107 6.21 -1.29 -3.59
CA THR A 107 7.56 -0.76 -3.40
C THR A 107 8.20 -0.55 -4.76
N ILE A 108 8.82 0.60 -4.96
CA ILE A 108 9.60 0.85 -6.18
C ILE A 108 10.85 -0.03 -6.13
N THR A 109 10.99 -0.93 -7.09
CA THR A 109 12.13 -1.84 -7.23
C THR A 109 13.22 -1.27 -8.12
N SER A 110 12.85 -0.48 -9.13
CA SER A 110 13.79 0.23 -9.98
C SER A 110 13.19 1.47 -10.62
N VAL A 111 14.05 2.44 -10.90
CA VAL A 111 13.75 3.59 -11.74
C VAL A 111 14.83 3.65 -12.80
N THR A 112 14.45 3.61 -14.06
CA THR A 112 15.34 3.75 -15.21
C THR A 112 14.85 4.86 -16.11
N TYR A 113 15.73 5.39 -16.94
CA TYR A 113 15.34 6.36 -17.94
C TYR A 113 16.08 6.14 -19.26
N LYS A 114 15.49 6.58 -20.35
CA LYS A 114 16.13 6.76 -21.65
C LYS A 114 15.84 8.18 -22.15
N VAL A 115 16.72 8.68 -22.99
CA VAL A 115 16.49 9.94 -23.68
C VAL A 115 16.15 9.63 -25.13
N GLU A 116 14.98 10.06 -25.57
CA GLU A 116 14.56 10.06 -26.96
C GLU A 116 14.89 11.41 -27.56
N LYS A 117 15.85 11.42 -28.48
CA LYS A 117 16.36 12.64 -29.11
C LYS A 117 15.56 12.97 -30.35
N THR A 118 15.40 14.26 -30.62
CA THR A 118 14.75 14.75 -31.83
C THR A 118 15.64 14.60 -33.07
N ASP A 119 16.96 14.69 -32.89
CA ASP A 119 17.97 14.56 -33.94
C ASP A 119 19.24 13.88 -33.37
N ASP A 120 20.19 13.55 -34.22
CA ASP A 120 21.48 12.97 -33.84
C ASP A 120 22.44 14.04 -33.31
N HIS A 121 22.40 14.28 -32.01
CA HIS A 121 23.29 15.20 -31.29
C HIS A 121 23.82 14.58 -30.00
N ALA A 122 24.98 15.07 -29.53
CA ALA A 122 25.67 14.51 -28.36
C ALA A 122 25.00 14.87 -27.02
N TYR A 123 24.44 16.07 -26.92
CA TYR A 123 23.88 16.63 -25.69
C TYR A 123 22.35 16.57 -25.71
N THR A 124 21.72 16.72 -24.56
CA THR A 124 20.27 16.84 -24.46
C THR A 124 19.83 18.26 -24.80
N LEU A 125 18.91 18.42 -25.73
CA LEU A 125 18.42 19.70 -26.22
C LEU A 125 16.92 19.88 -25.92
N PRO A 126 16.41 21.15 -25.93
CA PRO A 126 14.99 21.40 -25.84
C PRO A 126 14.21 20.66 -26.95
N GLY A 127 13.16 19.96 -26.55
CA GLY A 127 12.36 19.09 -27.41
C GLY A 127 12.67 17.60 -27.26
N ASP A 128 13.85 17.21 -26.79
CA ASP A 128 14.16 15.83 -26.44
C ASP A 128 13.24 15.35 -25.29
N LYS A 129 13.07 14.04 -25.17
CA LYS A 129 12.20 13.46 -24.14
C LYS A 129 12.99 12.55 -23.20
N TYR A 130 12.84 12.77 -21.91
CA TYR A 130 13.15 11.77 -20.90
C TYR A 130 11.94 10.85 -20.74
N VAL A 131 12.13 9.57 -21.04
CA VAL A 131 11.16 8.51 -20.77
C VAL A 131 11.63 7.78 -19.54
N ILE A 132 10.90 7.92 -18.44
CA ILE A 132 11.24 7.37 -17.13
C ILE A 132 10.33 6.18 -16.87
N THR A 133 10.93 5.02 -16.61
CA THR A 133 10.24 3.79 -16.27
C THR A 133 10.44 3.48 -14.79
N VAL A 134 9.34 3.38 -14.07
CA VAL A 134 9.30 3.01 -12.65
C VAL A 134 8.74 1.60 -12.55
N LYS A 135 9.50 0.67 -11.95
CA LYS A 135 9.04 -0.69 -11.67
C LYS A 135 8.72 -0.86 -10.20
N THR A 136 7.68 -1.63 -9.93
CA THR A 136 7.22 -1.97 -8.59
C THR A 136 7.28 -3.48 -8.34
N ASP A 137 7.27 -3.90 -7.09
CA ASP A 137 7.22 -5.32 -6.69
C ASP A 137 5.84 -5.95 -6.90
N GLN A 138 4.80 -5.12 -6.97
CA GLN A 138 3.40 -5.52 -7.13
C GLN A 138 2.73 -4.75 -8.26
N ASN A 139 1.62 -5.30 -8.76
CA ASN A 139 0.75 -4.59 -9.69
C ASN A 139 0.21 -3.31 -9.04
N VAL A 140 0.11 -2.26 -9.82
CA VAL A 140 -0.38 -0.96 -9.38
C VAL A 140 -1.58 -0.52 -10.21
N THR A 141 -2.51 0.17 -9.57
CA THR A 141 -3.62 0.82 -10.26
C THR A 141 -3.43 2.33 -10.19
N VAL A 142 -3.45 2.98 -11.35
CA VAL A 142 -3.28 4.41 -11.45
C VAL A 142 -4.63 5.11 -11.36
N GLN A 143 -4.74 6.08 -10.45
CA GLN A 143 -5.90 6.97 -10.34
C GLN A 143 -5.47 8.42 -10.53
N GLY A 144 -6.18 9.16 -11.34
CA GLY A 144 -5.87 10.55 -11.68
C GLY A 144 -4.67 10.67 -12.63
N THR A 145 -3.91 11.75 -12.48
CA THR A 145 -2.77 12.09 -13.35
C THR A 145 -1.51 12.24 -12.49
N PRO A 146 -0.88 11.16 -12.07
CA PRO A 146 0.32 11.22 -11.25
C PRO A 146 1.48 11.86 -12.04
N LYS A 147 2.41 12.46 -11.30
CA LYS A 147 3.62 13.04 -11.83
C LYS A 147 4.84 12.48 -11.13
N PHE A 148 5.89 12.20 -11.87
CA PHE A 148 7.17 11.78 -11.33
C PHE A 148 8.10 12.99 -11.17
N ARG A 149 8.51 13.30 -9.94
CA ARG A 149 9.45 14.38 -9.67
C ARG A 149 10.88 13.87 -9.77
N PHE A 150 11.73 14.55 -10.53
CA PHE A 150 13.15 14.24 -10.65
C PHE A 150 14.00 15.52 -10.71
N MET A 151 15.32 15.38 -10.61
CA MET A 151 16.26 16.47 -10.71
C MET A 151 16.96 16.43 -12.06
N LEU A 152 16.94 17.54 -12.77
CA LEU A 152 17.65 17.74 -14.03
C LEU A 152 18.52 18.99 -13.89
N ASN A 153 19.83 18.82 -13.99
CA ASN A 153 20.82 19.91 -13.84
C ASN A 153 20.58 20.77 -12.59
N GLY A 154 20.34 20.12 -11.44
CA GLY A 154 20.08 20.80 -10.16
C GLY A 154 18.70 21.43 -10.03
N LYS A 155 17.84 21.35 -11.04
CA LYS A 155 16.47 21.87 -11.01
C LYS A 155 15.43 20.76 -10.88
N GLY A 156 14.45 20.93 -10.00
CA GLY A 156 13.32 20.01 -9.89
C GLY A 156 12.41 20.09 -11.12
N ARG A 157 12.10 18.92 -11.72
CA ARG A 157 11.21 18.78 -12.86
C ARG A 157 10.16 17.73 -12.56
N TYR A 158 9.07 17.73 -13.35
CA TYR A 158 7.97 16.78 -13.24
C TYR A 158 7.70 16.14 -14.60
N ALA A 159 7.88 14.83 -14.66
CA ALA A 159 7.44 14.02 -15.80
C ALA A 159 5.96 13.66 -15.63
N ASN A 160 5.22 13.70 -16.71
CA ASN A 160 3.81 13.33 -16.73
C ASN A 160 3.65 11.83 -16.96
N TYR A 161 2.67 11.23 -16.29
CA TYR A 161 2.29 9.84 -16.54
C TYR A 161 1.80 9.65 -17.99
N VAL A 162 2.23 8.56 -18.59
CA VAL A 162 1.89 8.19 -19.97
C VAL A 162 1.16 6.87 -20.04
N SER A 163 1.71 5.84 -19.37
CA SER A 163 1.17 4.48 -19.46
C SER A 163 1.65 3.58 -18.31
N GLY A 164 1.10 2.36 -18.27
CA GLY A 164 1.42 1.34 -17.26
C GLY A 164 0.42 1.34 -16.11
N GLY A 165 0.61 0.47 -15.14
CA GLY A 165 -0.39 0.22 -14.11
C GLY A 165 -1.60 -0.52 -14.67
N ASN A 166 -2.71 -0.63 -13.88
CA ASN A 166 -3.89 -1.43 -14.23
C ASN A 166 -3.53 -2.89 -14.49
N ASP A 167 -3.04 -3.55 -13.44
CA ASP A 167 -2.51 -4.91 -13.41
C ASP A 167 -1.10 -5.08 -14.00
N ASP A 168 -0.34 -4.01 -14.11
CA ASP A 168 1.06 -4.01 -14.46
C ASP A 168 1.94 -3.50 -13.30
N LYS A 169 3.19 -3.96 -13.28
CA LYS A 169 4.24 -3.55 -12.32
C LYS A 169 5.10 -2.41 -12.84
N GLU A 170 4.73 -1.84 -13.96
CA GLU A 170 5.52 -0.82 -14.65
C GLU A 170 4.70 0.42 -14.92
N LEU A 171 5.27 1.58 -14.61
CA LEU A 171 4.70 2.91 -14.88
C LEU A 171 5.67 3.69 -15.73
N VAL A 172 5.17 4.34 -16.77
CA VAL A 172 5.95 5.16 -17.70
C VAL A 172 5.56 6.62 -17.55
N PHE A 173 6.58 7.47 -17.42
CA PHE A 173 6.44 8.92 -17.36
C PHE A 173 7.30 9.57 -18.41
N GLU A 174 6.83 10.69 -19.00
CA GLU A 174 7.59 11.47 -19.97
C GLU A 174 7.77 12.92 -19.50
N TYR A 175 8.95 13.45 -19.78
CA TYR A 175 9.28 14.86 -19.67
C TYR A 175 9.91 15.37 -20.93
N THR A 176 9.35 16.41 -21.55
CA THR A 176 9.97 17.09 -22.69
C THR A 176 10.90 18.17 -22.16
N VAL A 177 12.17 18.10 -22.55
CA VAL A 177 13.21 19.06 -22.18
C VAL A 177 12.80 20.48 -22.61
N GLN A 178 12.89 21.40 -21.68
CA GLN A 178 12.54 22.81 -21.88
C GLN A 178 13.81 23.65 -22.09
N LYS A 179 13.68 24.82 -22.67
CA LYS A 179 14.77 25.79 -22.74
C LYS A 179 15.29 26.12 -21.34
N GLY A 180 16.60 26.00 -21.12
CA GLY A 180 17.29 26.17 -19.85
C GLY A 180 17.44 24.89 -19.02
N ASP A 181 17.08 23.72 -19.59
CA ASP A 181 17.29 22.39 -19.04
C ASP A 181 18.48 21.66 -19.68
N GLU A 182 18.96 22.21 -20.78
CA GLU A 182 20.10 21.70 -21.55
C GLU A 182 21.40 21.65 -20.70
N GLY A 183 22.23 20.64 -20.95
CA GLY A 183 23.51 20.42 -20.27
C GLY A 183 24.20 19.14 -20.75
#